data_97b62e5d1b732f35189a72d826ce414b
#
_entry.id   97b62e5d1b732f35189a72d826ce414b
#
_cell.length_a   1.000
_cell.length_b   1.000
_cell.length_c   1.000
_cell.angle_alpha   90.00
_cell.angle_beta   90.00
_cell.angle_gamma   90.00
#
_symmetry.space_group_name_H-M   'P 1'
#
loop_
_entity.id
_entity.type
_entity.pdbx_description
1 polymer ?
#
loop_
_entity_poly.entity_id
_entity_poly.type
_entity_poly.pdbx_seq_one_letter_code
_entity_poly.pdbx_strand_id
1 'polypeptide(L)'
;YNLSVKMDVETSHSRGELSVFSVIPYDQLAALVVLGESIRNDVVSDDLVAKAHKNNVPVVMLDRYTKGCYNIEFDYEESFEQIVRHVIEYHGCHEVNFMAGFRENNFSEQRLDTYRRVMKENGCTVKEEYIAYGDFWEIPSRAAMEKWVQEWEAGTSRRPEAIICANDMMAIT
;
A
#
# COMPACT_ATOMS: atom_id res chain seq x y z
N TYR A 1 12.28 -25.98 4.18
CA TYR A 1 11.53 -25.62 3.00
C TYR A 1 11.11 -24.15 3.14
N ASN A 2 11.51 -23.30 2.19
CA ASN A 2 11.03 -21.92 2.10
C ASN A 2 9.88 -21.93 1.11
N LEU A 3 8.63 -21.85 1.60
CA LEU A 3 7.47 -21.63 0.76
C LEU A 3 7.13 -20.13 0.84
N SER A 4 7.35 -19.41 -0.23
CA SER A 4 6.89 -18.01 -0.36
C SER A 4 5.64 -18.02 -1.23
N VAL A 5 4.49 -17.70 -0.63
CA VAL A 5 3.24 -17.50 -1.36
C VAL A 5 2.92 -16.01 -1.29
N LYS A 6 3.01 -15.30 -2.41
CA LYS A 6 2.58 -13.92 -2.54
C LYS A 6 1.23 -13.94 -3.25
N MET A 7 0.17 -13.52 -2.56
CA MET A 7 -1.16 -13.43 -3.13
C MET A 7 -1.85 -12.14 -2.67
N ASP A 8 -2.31 -11.36 -3.64
CA ASP A 8 -3.33 -10.34 -3.41
C ASP A 8 -4.69 -11.01 -3.52
N VAL A 9 -5.36 -11.17 -2.39
CA VAL A 9 -6.68 -11.82 -2.33
C VAL A 9 -7.76 -10.75 -2.36
N GLU A 10 -8.35 -10.50 -3.52
CA GLU A 10 -9.56 -9.69 -3.63
C GLU A 10 -10.79 -10.48 -3.14
N THR A 11 -11.65 -9.81 -2.40
CA THR A 11 -12.78 -10.39 -1.66
C THR A 11 -13.86 -11.03 -2.54
N SER A 12 -13.92 -10.74 -3.84
CA SER A 12 -14.99 -11.20 -4.75
C SER A 12 -14.74 -12.56 -5.38
N HIS A 13 -13.53 -13.11 -5.33
CA HIS A 13 -13.14 -14.37 -5.99
C HIS A 13 -12.68 -15.46 -5.02
N SER A 14 -12.99 -15.34 -3.76
CA SER A 14 -12.31 -15.94 -2.61
C SER A 14 -12.35 -17.47 -2.47
N ARG A 15 -13.21 -18.21 -3.17
CA ARG A 15 -13.27 -19.68 -2.95
C ARG A 15 -12.10 -20.44 -3.57
N GLY A 16 -11.56 -19.99 -4.70
CA GLY A 16 -10.39 -20.60 -5.34
C GLY A 16 -9.08 -20.27 -4.60
N GLU A 17 -8.96 -19.07 -4.10
CA GLU A 17 -7.77 -18.56 -3.42
C GLU A 17 -7.63 -19.10 -1.99
N LEU A 18 -8.74 -19.25 -1.27
CA LEU A 18 -8.76 -19.95 0.04
C LEU A 18 -8.20 -21.36 -0.03
N SER A 19 -8.31 -22.04 -1.19
CA SER A 19 -7.79 -23.39 -1.38
C SER A 19 -6.27 -23.44 -1.36
N VAL A 20 -5.57 -22.39 -1.77
CA VAL A 20 -4.09 -22.32 -1.75
C VAL A 20 -3.55 -22.33 -0.33
N PHE A 21 -4.18 -21.63 0.58
CA PHE A 21 -3.79 -21.65 2.00
C PHE A 21 -4.11 -22.99 2.69
N SER A 22 -4.99 -23.82 2.11
CA SER A 22 -5.31 -25.15 2.64
C SER A 22 -4.21 -26.17 2.38
N VAL A 23 -3.32 -25.94 1.41
CA VAL A 23 -2.21 -26.86 1.08
C VAL A 23 -0.91 -26.55 1.86
N ILE A 24 -0.93 -25.57 2.74
CA ILE A 24 0.20 -25.24 3.61
C ILE A 24 0.42 -26.43 4.57
N PRO A 25 1.60 -27.04 4.58
CA PRO A 25 1.90 -28.16 5.49
C PRO A 25 2.26 -27.63 6.89
N TYR A 26 1.25 -27.15 7.63
CA TYR A 26 1.45 -26.54 8.95
C TYR A 26 2.21 -27.42 9.93
N ASP A 27 2.04 -28.74 9.86
CA ASP A 27 2.75 -29.74 10.68
C ASP A 27 4.25 -29.83 10.41
N GLN A 28 4.72 -29.22 9.30
CA GLN A 28 6.14 -29.22 8.90
C GLN A 28 6.79 -27.84 9.03
N LEU A 29 6.03 -26.83 9.48
CA LEU A 29 6.55 -25.48 9.61
C LEU A 29 7.16 -25.23 10.99
N ALA A 30 8.33 -24.60 11.01
CA ALA A 30 8.94 -24.09 12.24
C ALA A 30 8.30 -22.75 12.68
N ALA A 31 7.87 -21.94 11.74
CA ALA A 31 7.15 -20.67 11.94
C ALA A 31 6.41 -20.28 10.66
N LEU A 32 5.40 -19.40 10.81
CA LEU A 32 4.69 -18.77 9.70
C LEU A 32 4.93 -17.26 9.77
N VAL A 33 5.41 -16.67 8.68
CA VAL A 33 5.54 -15.21 8.54
C VAL A 33 4.47 -14.74 7.56
N VAL A 34 3.64 -13.82 8.01
CA VAL A 34 2.51 -13.29 7.25
C VAL A 34 2.73 -11.80 7.00
N LEU A 35 2.68 -11.40 5.73
CA LEU A 35 2.61 -9.99 5.34
C LEU A 35 1.14 -9.55 5.48
N GLY A 36 0.80 -8.91 6.60
CA GLY A 36 -0.58 -8.62 6.98
C GLY A 36 -1.34 -7.80 5.95
N GLU A 37 -0.69 -6.83 5.34
CA GLU A 37 -1.27 -5.96 4.31
C GLU A 37 -1.50 -6.65 2.96
N SER A 38 -0.84 -7.77 2.69
CA SER A 38 -1.06 -8.56 1.47
C SER A 38 -2.33 -9.42 1.53
N ILE A 39 -2.92 -9.57 2.72
CA ILE A 39 -4.15 -10.36 2.92
C ILE A 39 -5.25 -9.40 3.38
N ARG A 40 -6.05 -8.91 2.43
CA ARG A 40 -7.13 -7.95 2.70
C ARG A 40 -8.36 -8.55 3.37
N ASN A 41 -8.51 -9.87 3.29
CA ASN A 41 -9.67 -10.57 3.84
C ASN A 41 -9.34 -11.06 5.25
N ASP A 42 -9.97 -10.45 6.26
CA ASP A 42 -9.78 -10.81 7.67
C ASP A 42 -10.10 -12.27 7.94
N VAL A 43 -11.12 -12.82 7.29
CA VAL A 43 -11.52 -14.24 7.46
C VAL A 43 -10.39 -15.17 7.01
N VAL A 44 -9.68 -14.82 5.92
CA VAL A 44 -8.53 -15.60 5.43
C VAL A 44 -7.36 -15.51 6.39
N SER A 45 -7.06 -14.30 6.86
CA SER A 45 -5.99 -14.07 7.82
C SER A 45 -6.24 -14.81 9.14
N ASP A 46 -7.45 -14.74 9.66
CA ASP A 46 -7.85 -15.41 10.89
C ASP A 46 -7.80 -16.95 10.76
N ASP A 47 -8.24 -17.49 9.63
CA ASP A 47 -8.16 -18.94 9.35
C ASP A 47 -6.70 -19.42 9.27
N LEU A 48 -5.83 -18.65 8.62
CA LEU A 48 -4.38 -18.92 8.57
C LEU A 48 -3.78 -18.99 9.98
N VAL A 49 -4.03 -17.99 10.79
CA VAL A 49 -3.52 -17.90 12.17
C VAL A 49 -4.09 -19.03 13.01
N ALA A 50 -5.39 -19.32 12.91
CA ALA A 50 -6.03 -20.41 13.66
C ALA A 50 -5.44 -21.77 13.29
N LYS A 51 -5.20 -22.05 12.01
CA LYS A 51 -4.54 -23.28 11.55
C LYS A 51 -3.10 -23.42 12.03
N ALA A 52 -2.33 -22.33 11.99
CA ALA A 52 -0.98 -22.32 12.52
C ALA A 52 -0.96 -22.63 14.03
N HIS A 53 -1.78 -21.95 14.81
CA HIS A 53 -1.88 -22.18 16.25
C HIS A 53 -2.34 -23.59 16.60
N LYS A 54 -3.29 -24.15 15.85
CA LYS A 54 -3.75 -25.54 16.02
C LYS A 54 -2.61 -26.55 15.87
N ASN A 55 -1.62 -26.23 15.05
CA ASN A 55 -0.44 -27.06 14.82
C ASN A 55 0.79 -26.63 15.65
N ASN A 56 0.60 -25.75 16.64
CA ASN A 56 1.67 -25.18 17.48
C ASN A 56 2.76 -24.45 16.65
N VAL A 57 2.40 -23.88 15.53
CA VAL A 57 3.29 -23.07 14.68
C VAL A 57 3.21 -21.61 15.13
N PRO A 58 4.32 -21.00 15.58
CA PRO A 58 4.34 -19.58 15.89
C PRO A 58 4.12 -18.74 14.64
N VAL A 59 3.33 -17.65 14.79
CA VAL A 59 3.03 -16.73 13.70
C VAL A 59 3.69 -15.38 13.95
N VAL A 60 4.43 -14.88 12.97
CA VAL A 60 4.94 -13.52 12.91
C VAL A 60 4.08 -12.75 11.91
N MET A 61 3.40 -11.72 12.39
CA MET A 61 2.59 -10.83 11.56
C MET A 61 3.37 -9.54 11.30
N LEU A 62 3.52 -9.17 10.02
CA LEU A 62 4.19 -7.95 9.61
C LEU A 62 3.16 -6.91 9.20
N ASP A 63 3.35 -5.66 9.64
CA ASP A 63 2.54 -4.49 9.29
C ASP A 63 1.04 -4.60 9.61
N ARG A 64 0.70 -5.46 10.57
CA ARG A 64 -0.66 -5.62 11.04
C ARG A 64 -0.67 -6.20 12.44
N TYR A 65 -1.39 -5.56 13.36
CA TYR A 65 -1.60 -6.13 14.68
C TYR A 65 -2.59 -7.30 14.64
N THR A 66 -2.17 -8.47 15.09
CA THR A 66 -3.02 -9.65 15.25
C THR A 66 -2.81 -10.28 16.61
N LYS A 67 -3.90 -10.40 17.38
CA LYS A 67 -3.83 -10.97 18.73
C LYS A 67 -3.33 -12.41 18.69
N GLY A 68 -2.38 -12.72 19.57
CA GLY A 68 -1.78 -14.07 19.67
C GLY A 68 -0.63 -14.34 18.72
N CYS A 69 -0.26 -13.37 17.89
CA CYS A 69 0.90 -13.43 17.01
C CYS A 69 2.06 -12.58 17.56
N TYR A 70 3.26 -12.82 17.06
CA TYR A 70 4.37 -11.88 17.19
C TYR A 70 4.18 -10.80 16.13
N ASN A 71 3.93 -9.55 16.55
CA ASN A 71 3.63 -8.45 15.64
C ASN A 71 4.87 -7.58 15.46
N ILE A 72 5.20 -7.27 14.20
CA ILE A 72 6.26 -6.34 13.80
C ILE A 72 5.59 -5.28 12.93
N GLU A 73 5.56 -4.05 13.40
CA GLU A 73 5.02 -2.91 12.67
C GLU A 73 6.17 -1.95 12.36
N PHE A 74 6.20 -1.42 11.13
CA PHE A 74 7.19 -0.45 10.71
C PHE A 74 6.56 0.95 10.71
N ASP A 75 7.30 1.91 11.21
CA ASP A 75 6.93 3.33 11.11
C ASP A 75 7.33 3.87 9.74
N TYR A 76 6.37 3.88 8.82
CA TYR A 76 6.57 4.44 7.49
C TYR A 76 6.22 5.93 7.40
N GLU A 77 5.57 6.51 8.40
CA GLU A 77 5.06 7.87 8.34
C GLU A 77 6.21 8.88 8.28
N GLU A 78 7.18 8.76 9.19
CA GLU A 78 8.33 9.66 9.24
C GLU A 78 9.14 9.60 7.94
N SER A 79 9.41 8.39 7.43
CA SER A 79 10.16 8.21 6.19
C SER A 79 9.44 8.81 4.99
N PHE A 80 8.12 8.66 4.93
CA PHE A 80 7.31 9.23 3.85
C PHE A 80 7.20 10.75 3.96
N GLU A 81 7.07 11.28 5.17
CA GLU A 81 7.13 12.74 5.40
C GLU A 81 8.44 13.33 4.88
N GLN A 82 9.58 12.69 5.16
CA GLN A 82 10.88 13.13 4.65
C GLN A 82 10.92 13.20 3.11
N ILE A 83 10.30 12.25 2.41
CA ILE A 83 10.19 12.27 0.95
C ILE A 83 9.38 13.49 0.48
N VAL A 84 8.22 13.74 1.09
CA VAL A 84 7.38 14.88 0.71
C VAL A 84 8.09 16.21 0.98
N ARG A 85 8.71 16.35 2.15
CA ARG A 85 9.51 17.55 2.49
C ARG A 85 10.69 17.73 1.56
N HIS A 86 11.37 16.65 1.18
CA HIS A 86 12.49 16.73 0.23
C HIS A 86 12.05 17.32 -1.11
N VAL A 87 10.92 16.88 -1.65
CA VAL A 87 10.37 17.41 -2.90
C VAL A 87 10.02 18.90 -2.79
N ILE A 88 9.41 19.32 -1.69
CA ILE A 88 8.93 20.69 -1.50
C ILE A 88 10.07 21.61 -1.04
N GLU A 89 10.77 21.25 0.04
CA GLU A 89 11.70 22.14 0.73
C GLU A 89 13.09 22.13 0.08
N TYR A 90 13.56 20.99 -0.42
CA TYR A 90 14.87 20.89 -1.05
C TYR A 90 14.83 21.18 -2.55
N HIS A 91 13.85 20.63 -3.29
CA HIS A 91 13.69 20.86 -4.74
C HIS A 91 12.84 22.10 -5.07
N GLY A 92 12.14 22.67 -4.10
CA GLY A 92 11.31 23.85 -4.29
C GLY A 92 10.07 23.62 -5.15
N CYS A 93 9.59 22.37 -5.23
CA CYS A 93 8.40 22.05 -5.99
C CYS A 93 7.14 22.39 -5.17
N HIS A 94 6.33 23.31 -5.66
CA HIS A 94 5.07 23.73 -5.01
C HIS A 94 3.83 23.17 -5.71
N GLU A 95 3.97 22.72 -6.93
CA GLU A 95 2.91 22.12 -7.75
C GLU A 95 3.13 20.61 -7.86
N VAL A 96 2.72 19.88 -6.84
CA VAL A 96 2.97 18.45 -6.70
C VAL A 96 1.66 17.68 -6.82
N ASN A 97 1.65 16.61 -7.63
CA ASN A 97 0.56 15.64 -7.66
C ASN A 97 0.91 14.43 -6.79
N PHE A 98 -0.11 13.75 -6.29
CA PHE A 98 0.04 12.57 -5.46
C PHE A 98 -0.70 11.36 -6.03
N MET A 99 0.02 10.25 -6.22
CA MET A 99 -0.58 8.97 -6.60
C MET A 99 -0.66 8.08 -5.36
N ALA A 100 -1.87 7.97 -4.81
CA ALA A 100 -2.20 7.15 -3.65
C ALA A 100 -2.32 5.67 -4.02
N GLY A 101 -2.29 4.79 -3.03
CA GLY A 101 -2.57 3.37 -3.20
C GLY A 101 -4.07 3.08 -3.29
N PHE A 102 -4.55 2.07 -2.57
CA PHE A 102 -5.98 1.76 -2.50
C PHE A 102 -6.73 2.77 -1.62
N ARG A 103 -7.97 3.06 -2.00
CA ARG A 103 -8.89 3.76 -1.11
C ARG A 103 -9.15 2.93 0.15
N GLU A 104 -9.32 3.61 1.28
CA GLU A 104 -9.63 2.98 2.58
C GLU A 104 -8.55 2.00 3.09
N ASN A 105 -7.38 1.96 2.47
CA ASN A 105 -6.22 1.24 2.98
C ASN A 105 -5.43 2.14 3.93
N ASN A 106 -5.13 1.66 5.14
CA ASN A 106 -4.47 2.45 6.18
C ASN A 106 -3.15 3.08 5.71
N PHE A 107 -2.29 2.34 5.01
CA PHE A 107 -1.02 2.88 4.50
C PHE A 107 -1.20 3.89 3.37
N SER A 108 -2.20 3.69 2.51
CA SER A 108 -2.54 4.62 1.44
C SER A 108 -3.04 5.94 2.02
N GLU A 109 -4.00 5.86 2.94
CA GLU A 109 -4.60 7.05 3.55
C GLU A 109 -3.60 7.79 4.46
N GLN A 110 -2.77 7.08 5.24
CA GLN A 110 -1.70 7.70 6.03
C GLN A 110 -0.72 8.49 5.16
N ARG A 111 -0.30 7.94 4.02
CA ARG A 111 0.58 8.64 3.08
C ARG A 111 -0.10 9.84 2.44
N LEU A 112 -1.39 9.70 2.08
CA LEU A 112 -2.17 10.81 1.53
C LEU A 112 -2.34 11.94 2.54
N ASP A 113 -2.63 11.61 3.80
CA ASP A 113 -2.76 12.59 4.87
C ASP A 113 -1.42 13.28 5.17
N THR A 114 -0.32 12.54 5.17
CA THR A 114 1.02 13.10 5.30
C THR A 114 1.34 14.06 4.16
N TYR A 115 1.06 13.67 2.91
CA TYR A 115 1.20 14.57 1.76
C TYR A 115 0.38 15.85 1.92
N ARG A 116 -0.91 15.73 2.24
CA ARG A 116 -1.80 16.88 2.45
C ARG A 116 -1.31 17.80 3.56
N ARG A 117 -0.86 17.22 4.67
CA ARG A 117 -0.33 17.96 5.81
C ARG A 117 0.92 18.76 5.45
N VAL A 118 1.91 18.09 4.88
CA VAL A 118 3.19 18.74 4.53
C VAL A 118 3.02 19.81 3.44
N MET A 119 2.20 19.55 2.42
CA MET A 119 1.84 20.54 1.40
C MET A 119 1.24 21.81 2.06
N LYS A 120 0.28 21.62 2.96
CA LYS A 120 -0.38 22.73 3.67
C LYS A 120 0.59 23.50 4.57
N GLU A 121 1.47 22.83 5.31
CA GLU A 121 2.50 23.44 6.15
C GLU A 121 3.44 24.36 5.35
N ASN A 122 3.70 24.00 4.10
CA ASN A 122 4.54 24.78 3.17
C ASN A 122 3.76 25.77 2.30
N GLY A 123 2.47 26.02 2.58
CA GLY A 123 1.64 26.95 1.83
C GLY A 123 1.29 26.51 0.41
N CYS A 124 1.50 25.25 0.09
CA CYS A 124 1.18 24.69 -1.22
C CYS A 124 -0.32 24.37 -1.34
N THR A 125 -0.86 24.49 -2.55
CA THR A 125 -2.25 24.17 -2.81
C THR A 125 -2.44 22.70 -3.09
N VAL A 126 -3.34 22.05 -2.37
CA VAL A 126 -3.80 20.68 -2.63
C VAL A 126 -5.24 20.73 -3.15
N LYS A 127 -5.50 20.07 -4.27
CA LYS A 127 -6.85 19.88 -4.82
C LYS A 127 -7.06 18.40 -5.10
N GLU A 128 -8.32 17.96 -5.08
CA GLU A 128 -8.65 16.55 -5.35
C GLU A 128 -8.25 16.11 -6.76
N GLU A 129 -8.26 17.01 -7.74
CA GLU A 129 -7.79 16.75 -9.11
C GLU A 129 -6.27 16.44 -9.20
N TYR A 130 -5.52 16.79 -8.16
CA TYR A 130 -4.06 16.49 -8.06
C TYR A 130 -3.79 15.15 -7.40
N ILE A 131 -4.83 14.43 -6.98
CA ILE A 131 -4.75 13.14 -6.31
C ILE A 131 -5.38 12.09 -7.20
N ALA A 132 -4.63 11.01 -7.46
CA ALA A 132 -5.13 9.82 -8.14
C ALA A 132 -4.86 8.58 -7.30
N TYR A 133 -5.55 7.50 -7.58
CA TYR A 133 -5.36 6.20 -6.93
C TYR A 133 -4.83 5.20 -7.95
N GLY A 134 -3.65 4.67 -7.68
CA GLY A 134 -2.95 3.71 -8.53
C GLY A 134 -2.94 2.30 -7.94
N ASP A 135 -3.71 2.07 -6.86
CA ASP A 135 -3.94 0.76 -6.23
C ASP A 135 -2.66 -0.02 -5.91
N PHE A 136 -1.54 0.70 -5.63
CA PHE A 136 -0.20 0.14 -5.44
C PHE A 136 0.31 -0.73 -6.60
N TRP A 137 -0.30 -0.64 -7.79
CA TRP A 137 -0.03 -1.54 -8.91
C TRP A 137 0.14 -0.82 -10.24
N GLU A 138 0.83 -1.48 -11.19
CA GLU A 138 1.20 -0.92 -12.49
C GLU A 138 -0.01 -0.45 -13.33
N ILE A 139 -0.98 -1.34 -13.56
CA ILE A 139 -2.07 -1.06 -14.51
C ILE A 139 -2.92 0.14 -14.11
N PRO A 140 -3.47 0.23 -12.86
CA PRO A 140 -4.25 1.39 -12.47
C PRO A 140 -3.40 2.67 -12.39
N SER A 141 -2.12 2.57 -12.03
CA SER A 141 -1.21 3.73 -12.00
C SER A 141 -0.98 4.29 -13.39
N ARG A 142 -0.75 3.43 -14.38
CA ARG A 142 -0.61 3.82 -15.78
C ARG A 142 -1.87 4.50 -16.30
N ALA A 143 -3.04 3.93 -16.02
CA ALA A 143 -4.31 4.52 -16.43
C ALA A 143 -4.56 5.91 -15.79
N ALA A 144 -4.21 6.07 -14.52
CA ALA A 144 -4.29 7.37 -13.82
C ALA A 144 -3.32 8.39 -14.42
N MET A 145 -2.09 7.97 -14.74
CA MET A 145 -1.09 8.82 -15.36
C MET A 145 -1.49 9.24 -16.79
N GLU A 146 -2.00 8.32 -17.60
CA GLU A 146 -2.50 8.61 -18.95
C GLU A 146 -3.63 9.65 -18.92
N LYS A 147 -4.55 9.54 -17.94
CA LYS A 147 -5.60 10.54 -17.73
C LYS A 147 -5.01 11.91 -17.42
N TRP A 148 -4.07 12.01 -16.48
CA TRP A 148 -3.41 13.28 -16.17
C TRP A 148 -2.70 13.88 -17.39
N VAL A 149 -1.97 13.06 -18.17
CA VAL A 149 -1.29 13.53 -19.39
C VAL A 149 -2.30 14.12 -20.40
N GLN A 150 -3.43 13.43 -20.63
CA GLN A 150 -4.50 13.93 -21.50
C GLN A 150 -5.08 15.27 -21.00
N GLU A 151 -5.30 15.43 -19.70
CA GLU A 151 -5.79 16.67 -19.10
C GLU A 151 -4.78 17.82 -19.27
N TRP A 152 -3.48 17.54 -19.12
CA TRP A 152 -2.42 18.53 -19.32
C TRP A 152 -2.30 18.95 -20.79
N GLU A 153 -2.37 18.01 -21.72
CA GLU A 153 -2.33 18.27 -23.17
C GLU A 153 -3.56 19.05 -23.64
N ALA A 154 -4.72 18.76 -23.05
CA ALA A 154 -5.96 19.49 -23.32
C ALA A 154 -6.00 20.87 -22.64
N GLY A 155 -5.07 21.20 -21.76
CA GLY A 155 -5.06 22.45 -21.00
C GLY A 155 -6.19 22.56 -19.96
N THR A 156 -6.80 21.43 -19.58
CA THR A 156 -7.89 21.38 -18.60
C THR A 156 -7.37 21.22 -17.15
N SER A 157 -6.14 20.79 -16.99
CA SER A 157 -5.42 20.74 -15.71
C SER A 157 -3.99 21.24 -15.90
N ARG A 158 -3.36 21.67 -14.79
CA ARG A 158 -1.95 22.06 -14.83
C ARG A 158 -1.02 20.85 -14.83
N ARG A 159 0.11 20.97 -15.50
CA ARG A 159 1.19 20.00 -15.38
C ARG A 159 1.93 20.23 -14.05
N PRO A 160 2.11 19.21 -13.21
CA PRO A 160 2.83 19.34 -11.94
C PRO A 160 4.35 19.49 -12.16
N GLU A 161 5.04 20.05 -11.17
CA GLU A 161 6.50 20.07 -11.10
C GLU A 161 7.07 18.74 -10.64
N ALA A 162 6.31 18.02 -9.81
CA ALA A 162 6.65 16.68 -9.33
C ALA A 162 5.40 15.81 -9.14
N ILE A 163 5.60 14.51 -9.16
CA ILE A 163 4.60 13.51 -8.77
C ILE A 163 5.21 12.65 -7.67
N ILE A 164 4.54 12.56 -6.54
CA ILE A 164 4.91 11.65 -5.45
C ILE A 164 3.98 10.44 -5.54
N CYS A 165 4.55 9.24 -5.50
CA CYS A 165 3.80 8.00 -5.51
C CYS A 165 3.89 7.31 -4.15
N ALA A 166 2.81 6.65 -3.73
CA ALA A 166 2.78 5.98 -2.44
C ALA A 166 3.64 4.70 -2.39
N ASN A 167 4.14 4.18 -3.52
CA ASN A 167 5.16 3.14 -3.57
C ASN A 167 5.99 3.21 -4.86
N ASP A 168 7.08 2.43 -4.89
CA ASP A 168 8.03 2.38 -5.99
C ASP A 168 7.41 1.84 -7.28
N MET A 169 6.54 0.82 -7.18
CA MET A 169 5.90 0.20 -8.34
C MET A 169 5.10 1.22 -9.15
N MET A 170 4.37 2.11 -8.47
CA MET A 170 3.61 3.17 -9.14
C MET A 170 4.51 4.27 -9.71
N ALA A 171 5.69 4.48 -9.13
CA ALA A 171 6.62 5.52 -9.58
C ALA A 171 7.40 5.13 -10.83
N ILE A 172 7.63 3.83 -11.07
CA ILE A 172 8.41 3.33 -12.21
C ILE A 172 7.54 2.89 -13.39
N THR A 173 6.22 2.99 -13.27
CA THR A 173 5.24 2.63 -14.31
C THR A 173 5.08 3.70 -15.37
#